data_9e165fe4d75ecac3d21c0aa6ef798727
#
_entry.id   9e165fe4d75ecac3d21c0aa6ef798727
#
_cell.length_a   1.000
_cell.length_b   1.000
_cell.length_c   1.000
_cell.angle_alpha   90.00
_cell.angle_beta   90.00
_cell.angle_gamma   90.00
#
_symmetry.space_group_name_H-M   'P 1'
#
loop_
_entity.id
_entity.type
_entity.pdbx_description
1 polymer ?
#
loop_
_entity_poly.entity_id
_entity_poly.type
_entity_poly.pdbx_seq_one_letter_code
_entity_poly.pdbx_strand_id
1 'polypeptide(L)'
;MESKDSIAVRLSQILIKLNNGERLRKDELAKEFNISTRTISRDFKLLEILPIEKEGKEYFLADYALGKLSFKDIKNFAMLVGVKSLFPSFDNSFIRDILNDKINCAFLIKNQGYSSIEMSRDEFDEISAAVIKHWVIECKYNDKDRALKPYKLINNNGVWYLLADDNGALKNFTLSKLKNIKIKDEFFKVNNEFINRIDENSSNWFSDKNFEVILEIQNEAKEYFKRKDVFPKYNIISQNNNSFTISTKVAYDDEVLSIVKYWLPYIKIISPIELKEKFIKLLKEYMKE
;
A
#
# COMPACT_ATOMS: atom_id res chain seq x y z
N MET A 1 34.00 31.95 -36.71
CA MET A 1 34.47 30.93 -35.75
C MET A 1 33.53 30.97 -34.55
N GLU A 2 32.27 30.52 -34.74
CA GLU A 2 31.29 30.42 -33.67
C GLU A 2 31.43 29.06 -33.02
N SER A 3 31.78 29.12 -31.79
CA SER A 3 32.48 28.08 -31.06
C SER A 3 31.60 26.90 -30.65
N LYS A 4 32.22 25.72 -30.71
CA LYS A 4 31.74 24.50 -30.05
C LYS A 4 31.48 24.72 -28.54
N ASP A 5 32.03 25.77 -27.96
CA ASP A 5 31.83 26.21 -26.60
C ASP A 5 30.39 26.64 -26.31
N SER A 6 29.67 27.12 -27.32
CA SER A 6 28.30 27.62 -27.12
C SER A 6 27.30 26.51 -26.81
N ILE A 7 27.44 25.26 -27.35
CA ILE A 7 26.50 24.17 -27.09
C ILE A 7 26.71 23.62 -25.70
N ALA A 8 27.96 23.34 -25.31
CA ALA A 8 28.28 22.78 -23.98
C ALA A 8 27.87 23.75 -22.87
N VAL A 9 28.21 25.04 -23.01
CA VAL A 9 27.82 26.09 -22.06
C VAL A 9 26.31 26.20 -21.95
N ARG A 10 25.60 26.20 -23.09
CA ARG A 10 24.15 26.30 -23.12
C ARG A 10 23.48 25.06 -22.47
N LEU A 11 23.92 23.86 -22.81
CA LEU A 11 23.41 22.64 -22.19
C LEU A 11 23.66 22.63 -20.68
N SER A 12 24.85 23.07 -20.23
CA SER A 12 25.15 23.18 -18.79
C SER A 12 24.21 24.19 -18.10
N GLN A 13 23.94 25.33 -18.71
CA GLN A 13 23.01 26.32 -18.14
C GLN A 13 21.57 25.80 -18.08
N ILE A 14 21.10 25.11 -19.12
CA ILE A 14 19.79 24.46 -19.12
C ILE A 14 19.72 23.41 -17.99
N LEU A 15 20.77 22.60 -17.84
CA LEU A 15 20.86 21.59 -16.77
C LEU A 15 20.84 22.22 -15.38
N ILE A 16 21.56 23.32 -15.17
CA ILE A 16 21.58 24.05 -13.89
C ILE A 16 20.17 24.56 -13.57
N LYS A 17 19.51 25.19 -14.53
CA LYS A 17 18.13 25.68 -14.36
C LYS A 17 17.15 24.54 -14.03
N LEU A 18 17.19 23.44 -14.78
CA LEU A 18 16.38 22.25 -14.49
C LEU A 18 16.69 21.69 -13.10
N ASN A 19 17.97 21.64 -12.72
CA ASN A 19 18.41 21.17 -11.42
C ASN A 19 17.95 22.08 -10.27
N ASN A 20 17.78 23.35 -10.51
CA ASN A 20 17.22 24.31 -9.55
C ASN A 20 15.70 24.18 -9.42
N GLY A 21 15.06 23.31 -10.21
CA GLY A 21 13.61 23.12 -10.21
C GLY A 21 12.86 24.16 -11.03
N GLU A 22 13.56 24.87 -11.94
CA GLU A 22 12.92 25.84 -12.81
C GLU A 22 12.08 25.15 -13.88
N ARG A 23 10.94 25.72 -14.21
CA ARG A 23 10.09 25.33 -15.33
C ARG A 23 10.48 26.15 -16.55
N LEU A 24 11.01 25.49 -17.56
CA LEU A 24 11.65 26.14 -18.72
C LEU A 24 10.74 26.09 -19.93
N ARG A 25 10.68 27.24 -20.64
CA ARG A 25 9.95 27.37 -21.90
C ARG A 25 10.94 27.57 -23.05
N LYS A 26 10.72 26.83 -24.16
CA LYS A 26 11.60 26.88 -25.32
C LYS A 26 11.69 28.25 -25.96
N ASP A 27 10.61 29.01 -25.96
CA ASP A 27 10.55 30.38 -26.49
C ASP A 27 11.34 31.38 -25.63
N GLU A 28 11.35 31.16 -24.31
CA GLU A 28 12.12 31.98 -23.37
C GLU A 28 13.63 31.68 -23.46
N LEU A 29 13.99 30.39 -23.47
CA LEU A 29 15.37 29.96 -23.66
C LEU A 29 15.94 30.38 -25.01
N ALA A 30 15.13 30.39 -26.08
CA ALA A 30 15.54 30.86 -27.39
C ALA A 30 15.89 32.34 -27.40
N LYS A 31 15.14 33.16 -26.65
CA LYS A 31 15.42 34.59 -26.44
C LYS A 31 16.67 34.79 -25.58
N GLU A 32 16.75 34.08 -24.46
CA GLU A 32 17.88 34.17 -23.52
C GLU A 32 19.22 33.83 -24.18
N PHE A 33 19.27 32.77 -24.96
CA PHE A 33 20.49 32.37 -25.67
C PHE A 33 20.66 32.98 -27.07
N ASN A 34 19.76 33.83 -27.48
CA ASN A 34 19.74 34.46 -28.81
C ASN A 34 19.86 33.47 -29.97
N ILE A 35 19.09 32.39 -29.93
CA ILE A 35 19.04 31.29 -30.92
C ILE A 35 17.61 30.95 -31.28
N SER A 36 17.43 30.10 -32.31
CA SER A 36 16.11 29.63 -32.70
C SER A 36 15.52 28.60 -31.74
N THR A 37 14.19 28.58 -31.62
CA THR A 37 13.47 27.52 -30.88
C THR A 37 13.74 26.11 -31.42
N ARG A 38 14.12 26.00 -32.72
CA ARG A 38 14.55 24.73 -33.33
C ARG A 38 15.87 24.26 -32.74
N THR A 39 16.79 25.18 -32.47
CA THR A 39 18.08 24.84 -31.81
C THR A 39 17.82 24.38 -30.39
N ILE A 40 17.00 25.07 -29.61
CA ILE A 40 16.61 24.65 -28.26
C ILE A 40 15.94 23.28 -28.30
N SER A 41 15.11 22.97 -29.30
CA SER A 41 14.49 21.66 -29.45
C SER A 41 15.50 20.54 -29.69
N ARG A 42 16.61 20.84 -30.39
CA ARG A 42 17.75 19.90 -30.53
C ARG A 42 18.49 19.71 -29.21
N ASP A 43 18.67 20.76 -28.44
CA ASP A 43 19.33 20.70 -27.14
C ASP A 43 18.51 19.82 -26.17
N PHE A 44 17.19 20.01 -26.11
CA PHE A 44 16.32 19.13 -25.32
C PHE A 44 16.35 17.68 -25.79
N LYS A 45 16.54 17.41 -27.09
CA LYS A 45 16.72 16.06 -27.61
C LYS A 45 18.04 15.42 -27.15
N LEU A 46 19.11 16.21 -26.98
CA LEU A 46 20.37 15.72 -26.41
C LEU A 46 20.24 15.43 -24.91
N LEU A 47 19.30 16.08 -24.21
CA LEU A 47 18.99 15.87 -22.82
C LEU A 47 17.90 14.82 -22.57
N GLU A 48 17.44 14.09 -23.61
CA GLU A 48 16.34 13.11 -23.54
C GLU A 48 16.67 11.93 -22.63
N ILE A 49 17.95 11.70 -22.31
CA ILE A 49 18.40 10.72 -21.32
C ILE A 49 17.96 11.10 -19.89
N LEU A 50 17.65 12.37 -19.64
CA LEU A 50 17.16 12.83 -18.35
C LEU A 50 15.65 12.73 -18.31
N PRO A 51 15.06 12.46 -17.13
CA PRO A 51 13.61 12.39 -16.96
C PRO A 51 13.00 13.81 -16.97
N ILE A 52 12.98 14.43 -18.16
CA ILE A 52 12.36 15.72 -18.38
C ILE A 52 10.89 15.52 -18.69
N GLU A 53 10.04 16.07 -17.86
CA GLU A 53 8.59 16.10 -18.04
C GLU A 53 8.14 17.36 -18.74
N LYS A 54 6.94 17.31 -19.33
CA LYS A 54 6.34 18.42 -20.04
C LYS A 54 4.90 18.63 -19.59
N GLU A 55 4.60 19.86 -19.17
CA GLU A 55 3.25 20.31 -18.88
C GLU A 55 2.93 21.57 -19.70
N GLY A 56 2.00 21.45 -20.64
CA GLY A 56 1.70 22.53 -21.57
C GLY A 56 2.91 22.91 -22.43
N LYS A 57 3.48 24.10 -22.23
CA LYS A 57 4.70 24.60 -22.90
C LYS A 57 5.94 24.55 -22.01
N GLU A 58 5.81 24.12 -20.78
CA GLU A 58 6.87 24.08 -19.77
C GLU A 58 7.56 22.72 -19.73
N TYR A 59 8.86 22.72 -19.56
CA TYR A 59 9.72 21.57 -19.40
C TYR A 59 10.41 21.67 -18.05
N PHE A 60 10.37 20.60 -17.26
CA PHE A 60 11.00 20.55 -15.94
C PHE A 60 11.53 19.14 -15.68
N LEU A 61 12.46 19.03 -14.77
CA LEU A 61 12.96 17.71 -14.35
C LEU A 61 11.98 17.08 -13.38
N ALA A 62 11.69 15.78 -13.57
CA ALA A 62 10.88 15.04 -12.63
C ALA A 62 11.49 15.11 -11.23
N ASP A 63 10.68 15.33 -10.20
CA ASP A 63 11.13 15.57 -8.82
C ASP A 63 12.06 14.46 -8.30
N TYR A 64 11.84 13.22 -8.71
CA TYR A 64 12.67 12.08 -8.30
C TYR A 64 14.08 12.05 -8.91
N ALA A 65 14.28 12.73 -10.04
CA ALA A 65 15.53 12.67 -10.79
C ALA A 65 16.74 13.28 -10.06
N LEU A 66 16.48 14.15 -9.12
CA LEU A 66 17.48 14.86 -8.34
C LEU A 66 17.54 14.39 -6.87
N GLY A 67 16.87 13.30 -6.56
CA GLY A 67 16.70 12.85 -5.18
C GLY A 67 15.86 13.81 -4.34
N LYS A 68 15.15 14.74 -4.96
CA LYS A 68 14.22 15.65 -4.28
C LYS A 68 12.85 14.99 -4.22
N LEU A 69 12.45 14.57 -3.02
CA LEU A 69 11.08 14.12 -2.78
C LEU A 69 10.16 15.35 -2.70
N SER A 70 9.09 15.34 -3.49
CA SER A 70 8.03 16.33 -3.36
C SER A 70 7.16 16.02 -2.13
N PHE A 71 6.43 17.02 -1.63
CA PHE A 71 5.42 16.78 -0.59
C PHE A 71 4.36 15.77 -1.02
N LYS A 72 4.10 15.65 -2.33
CA LYS A 72 3.18 14.65 -2.90
C LYS A 72 3.75 13.24 -2.71
N ASP A 73 5.03 13.03 -2.98
CA ASP A 73 5.68 11.73 -2.82
C ASP A 73 5.70 11.30 -1.35
N ILE A 74 6.00 12.23 -0.45
CA ILE A 74 5.96 11.98 1.00
C ILE A 74 4.54 11.65 1.46
N LYS A 75 3.52 12.35 0.96
CA LYS A 75 2.10 12.04 1.26
C LYS A 75 1.69 10.67 0.72
N ASN A 76 2.09 10.33 -0.49
CA ASN A 76 1.82 9.02 -1.09
C ASN A 76 2.50 7.90 -0.28
N PHE A 77 3.75 8.10 0.11
CA PHE A 77 4.46 7.16 0.98
C PHE A 77 3.76 7.01 2.34
N ALA A 78 3.42 8.12 3.01
CA ALA A 78 2.72 8.12 4.29
C ALA A 78 1.34 7.43 4.21
N MET A 79 0.64 7.58 3.08
CA MET A 79 -0.61 6.89 2.82
C MET A 79 -0.39 5.38 2.62
N LEU A 80 0.61 5.01 1.83
CA LEU A 80 0.93 3.60 1.55
C LEU A 80 1.31 2.83 2.83
N VAL A 81 2.11 3.44 3.71
CA VAL A 81 2.53 2.81 4.97
C VAL A 81 1.55 3.02 6.13
N GLY A 82 0.41 3.68 5.88
CA GLY A 82 -0.66 3.86 6.87
C GLY A 82 -0.37 4.88 7.97
N VAL A 83 0.76 5.60 7.92
CA VAL A 83 1.10 6.58 8.97
C VAL A 83 0.34 7.90 8.86
N LYS A 84 -0.26 8.19 7.71
CA LYS A 84 -1.02 9.43 7.50
C LYS A 84 -2.17 9.57 8.52
N SER A 85 -2.86 8.49 8.83
CA SER A 85 -4.00 8.47 9.76
C SER A 85 -3.61 8.55 11.23
N LEU A 86 -2.31 8.44 11.57
CA LEU A 86 -1.83 8.58 12.94
C LEU A 86 -1.84 10.04 13.42
N PHE A 87 -1.92 11.00 12.50
CA PHE A 87 -1.83 12.42 12.80
C PHE A 87 -3.12 13.17 12.46
N PRO A 88 -3.50 14.18 13.23
CA PRO A 88 -4.73 14.97 13.02
C PRO A 88 -4.76 15.67 11.64
N SER A 89 -3.59 16.07 11.14
CA SER A 89 -3.42 16.66 9.81
C SER A 89 -2.11 16.16 9.20
N PHE A 90 -2.06 16.11 7.88
CA PHE A 90 -0.87 15.71 7.13
C PHE A 90 -0.68 16.65 5.92
N ASP A 91 -0.64 17.95 6.21
CA ASP A 91 -0.41 19.00 5.24
C ASP A 91 1.08 19.28 5.01
N ASN A 92 1.41 20.21 4.10
CA ASN A 92 2.79 20.50 3.76
C ASN A 92 3.56 21.16 4.90
N SER A 93 2.88 21.90 5.81
CA SER A 93 3.53 22.51 6.97
C SER A 93 3.92 21.44 7.98
N PHE A 94 2.99 20.55 8.30
CA PHE A 94 3.23 19.43 9.21
C PHE A 94 4.33 18.48 8.70
N ILE A 95 4.37 18.19 7.37
CA ILE A 95 5.44 17.38 6.78
C ILE A 95 6.80 18.08 6.96
N ARG A 96 6.89 19.40 6.74
CA ARG A 96 8.14 20.12 6.98
C ARG A 96 8.57 20.06 8.43
N ASP A 97 7.62 20.14 9.35
CA ASP A 97 7.88 20.09 10.77
C ASP A 97 8.37 18.70 11.18
N ILE A 98 7.71 17.63 10.74
CA ILE A 98 8.12 16.23 11.01
C ILE A 98 9.51 15.91 10.44
N LEU A 99 9.85 16.44 9.27
CA LEU A 99 11.16 16.24 8.64
C LEU A 99 12.28 17.07 9.29
N ASN A 100 11.95 17.96 10.21
CA ASN A 100 12.91 18.72 10.97
C ASN A 100 13.42 17.89 12.15
N ASP A 101 14.74 17.65 12.22
CA ASP A 101 15.38 16.83 13.27
C ASP A 101 15.05 17.27 14.71
N LYS A 102 14.72 18.55 14.90
CA LYS A 102 14.36 19.08 16.22
C LYS A 102 13.00 18.60 16.73
N ILE A 103 12.10 18.16 15.83
CA ILE A 103 10.74 17.70 16.20
C ILE A 103 10.68 16.19 16.40
N ASN A 104 11.65 15.43 15.87
CA ASN A 104 11.72 13.98 16.06
C ASN A 104 11.75 13.54 17.52
N CYS A 105 12.12 14.43 18.45
CA CYS A 105 12.08 14.16 19.89
C CYS A 105 10.66 14.15 20.48
N ALA A 106 9.65 14.69 19.78
CA ALA A 106 8.29 14.85 20.32
C ALA A 106 7.40 13.63 20.05
N PHE A 107 7.77 12.77 19.09
CA PHE A 107 6.93 11.66 18.66
C PHE A 107 7.65 10.32 18.80
N LEU A 108 7.01 9.38 19.49
CA LEU A 108 7.45 8.00 19.57
C LEU A 108 6.30 7.09 19.13
N ILE A 109 6.45 6.45 17.99
CA ILE A 109 5.49 5.47 17.45
C ILE A 109 5.99 4.08 17.81
N LYS A 110 5.25 3.37 18.66
CA LYS A 110 5.50 1.97 19.00
C LYS A 110 4.61 1.08 18.15
N ASN A 111 5.19 0.36 17.23
CA ASN A 111 4.50 -0.67 16.46
C ASN A 111 4.68 -2.04 17.12
N GLN A 112 3.67 -2.89 17.06
CA GLN A 112 3.86 -4.33 17.29
C GLN A 112 4.75 -4.82 16.13
N GLY A 113 5.84 -5.50 16.43
CA GLY A 113 6.89 -5.85 15.48
C GLY A 113 6.38 -6.42 14.16
N TYR A 114 7.14 -6.19 13.10
CA TYR A 114 6.89 -6.77 11.78
C TYR A 114 7.69 -8.07 11.65
N SER A 115 7.09 -9.10 11.02
CA SER A 115 7.85 -10.25 10.55
C SER A 115 8.84 -9.79 9.47
N SER A 116 10.13 -10.05 9.62
CA SER A 116 11.08 -9.87 8.53
C SER A 116 10.67 -10.75 7.36
N ILE A 117 10.70 -10.20 6.15
CA ILE A 117 10.46 -10.99 4.94
C ILE A 117 11.75 -11.77 4.67
N GLU A 118 11.69 -13.11 4.75
CA GLU A 118 12.77 -14.01 4.34
C GLU A 118 12.80 -14.18 2.81
N MET A 119 12.74 -13.09 2.08
CA MET A 119 12.72 -13.03 0.62
C MET A 119 13.74 -11.99 0.17
N SER A 120 14.46 -12.25 -0.92
CA SER A 120 15.37 -11.27 -1.48
C SER A 120 14.60 -10.08 -2.05
N ARG A 121 15.27 -8.93 -2.12
CA ARG A 121 14.68 -7.74 -2.75
C ARG A 121 14.30 -8.02 -4.21
N ASP A 122 15.15 -8.71 -4.94
CA ASP A 122 14.94 -8.99 -6.36
C ASP A 122 13.68 -9.85 -6.58
N GLU A 123 13.47 -10.89 -5.76
CA GLU A 123 12.24 -11.70 -5.79
C GLU A 123 10.98 -10.87 -5.47
N PHE A 124 11.08 -9.96 -4.49
CA PHE A 124 9.96 -9.08 -4.16
C PHE A 124 9.65 -8.10 -5.30
N ASP A 125 10.68 -7.52 -5.91
CA ASP A 125 10.55 -6.58 -7.04
C ASP A 125 9.98 -7.31 -8.28
N GLU A 126 10.40 -8.56 -8.55
CA GLU A 126 9.86 -9.40 -9.61
C GLU A 126 8.36 -9.69 -9.41
N ILE A 127 7.94 -10.07 -8.21
CA ILE A 127 6.53 -10.29 -7.89
C ILE A 127 5.74 -8.98 -8.03
N SER A 128 6.29 -7.86 -7.55
CA SER A 128 5.67 -6.54 -7.69
C SER A 128 5.48 -6.15 -9.16
N ALA A 129 6.50 -6.41 -9.98
CA ALA A 129 6.42 -6.19 -11.43
C ALA A 129 5.36 -7.09 -12.08
N ALA A 130 5.25 -8.35 -11.67
CA ALA A 130 4.24 -9.26 -12.17
C ALA A 130 2.81 -8.81 -11.82
N VAL A 131 2.59 -8.25 -10.63
CA VAL A 131 1.31 -7.64 -10.25
C VAL A 131 0.99 -6.44 -11.14
N ILE A 132 1.96 -5.54 -11.35
CA ILE A 132 1.77 -4.31 -12.13
C ILE A 132 1.52 -4.62 -13.61
N LYS A 133 2.26 -5.60 -14.15
CA LYS A 133 2.23 -5.95 -15.57
C LYS A 133 1.25 -7.07 -15.91
N HIS A 134 0.55 -7.62 -14.92
CA HIS A 134 -0.39 -8.74 -15.04
C HIS A 134 0.25 -9.99 -15.65
N TRP A 135 1.46 -10.33 -15.21
CA TRP A 135 2.16 -11.55 -15.59
C TRP A 135 1.79 -12.72 -14.69
N VAL A 136 1.74 -13.92 -15.26
CA VAL A 136 1.50 -15.16 -14.51
C VAL A 136 2.75 -15.53 -13.71
N ILE A 137 2.53 -15.97 -12.46
CA ILE A 137 3.58 -16.45 -11.55
C ILE A 137 3.43 -17.97 -11.38
N GLU A 138 4.45 -18.73 -11.73
CA GLU A 138 4.58 -20.13 -11.33
C GLU A 138 5.36 -20.22 -10.03
N CYS A 139 4.86 -21.02 -9.08
CA CYS A 139 5.51 -21.19 -7.79
C CYS A 139 5.08 -22.51 -7.12
N LYS A 140 5.78 -22.88 -6.05
CA LYS A 140 5.32 -23.89 -5.10
C LYS A 140 4.73 -23.22 -3.86
N TYR A 141 3.55 -23.67 -3.46
CA TYR A 141 2.90 -23.24 -2.21
C TYR A 141 2.35 -24.46 -1.47
N ASN A 142 2.84 -24.68 -0.24
CA ASN A 142 2.52 -25.90 0.55
C ASN A 142 2.77 -27.18 -0.29
N ASP A 143 3.95 -27.25 -0.92
CA ASP A 143 4.45 -28.35 -1.76
C ASP A 143 3.60 -28.68 -3.01
N LYS A 144 2.68 -27.78 -3.37
CA LYS A 144 1.87 -27.88 -4.60
C LYS A 144 2.32 -26.85 -5.61
N ASP A 145 2.48 -27.28 -6.87
CA ASP A 145 2.75 -26.40 -7.98
C ASP A 145 1.51 -25.54 -8.27
N ARG A 146 1.72 -24.25 -8.50
CA ARG A 146 0.67 -23.27 -8.74
C ARG A 146 1.06 -22.37 -9.92
N ALA A 147 0.06 -22.02 -10.74
CA ALA A 147 0.13 -20.94 -11.71
C ALA A 147 -0.85 -19.85 -11.25
N LEU A 148 -0.31 -18.77 -10.72
CA LEU A 148 -1.07 -17.72 -10.07
C LEU A 148 -1.16 -16.49 -10.98
N LYS A 149 -2.33 -15.87 -11.04
CA LYS A 149 -2.55 -14.57 -11.67
C LYS A 149 -2.58 -13.51 -10.55
N PRO A 150 -1.51 -12.76 -10.34
CA PRO A 150 -1.37 -11.87 -9.20
C PRO A 150 -2.18 -10.59 -9.38
N TYR A 151 -2.91 -10.17 -8.35
CA TYR A 151 -3.70 -8.93 -8.34
C TYR A 151 -3.16 -7.89 -7.40
N LYS A 152 -2.69 -8.26 -6.20
CA LYS A 152 -2.23 -7.29 -5.20
C LYS A 152 -1.29 -7.90 -4.19
N LEU A 153 -0.31 -7.10 -3.74
CA LEU A 153 0.48 -7.38 -2.54
C LEU A 153 -0.18 -6.68 -1.36
N ILE A 154 -0.44 -7.43 -0.29
CA ILE A 154 -1.13 -6.94 0.91
C ILE A 154 -0.24 -7.18 2.12
N ASN A 155 0.06 -6.14 2.88
CA ASN A 155 0.65 -6.30 4.20
C ASN A 155 -0.44 -6.24 5.26
N ASN A 156 -0.59 -7.31 6.02
CA ASN A 156 -1.54 -7.38 7.11
C ASN A 156 -0.81 -7.74 8.40
N ASN A 157 -0.81 -6.83 9.37
CA ASN A 157 -0.12 -6.97 10.65
C ASN A 157 1.36 -7.40 10.52
N GLY A 158 2.06 -6.83 9.54
CA GLY A 158 3.49 -7.09 9.31
C GLY A 158 3.78 -8.35 8.48
N VAL A 159 2.79 -9.13 8.08
CA VAL A 159 2.94 -10.29 7.20
C VAL A 159 2.48 -9.92 5.78
N TRP A 160 3.31 -10.25 4.79
CA TRP A 160 2.99 -10.02 3.39
C TRP A 160 2.25 -11.21 2.75
N TYR A 161 1.25 -10.86 1.97
CA TYR A 161 0.41 -11.80 1.21
C TYR A 161 0.32 -11.37 -0.24
N LEU A 162 0.32 -12.36 -1.11
CA LEU A 162 -0.05 -12.20 -2.52
C LEU A 162 -1.52 -12.57 -2.67
N LEU A 163 -2.36 -11.61 -3.05
CA LEU A 163 -3.72 -11.88 -3.50
C LEU A 163 -3.65 -12.24 -4.98
N ALA A 164 -4.05 -13.45 -5.32
CA ALA A 164 -3.99 -13.97 -6.67
C ALA A 164 -5.19 -14.84 -7.02
N ASP A 165 -5.54 -14.89 -8.29
CA ASP A 165 -6.45 -15.88 -8.84
C ASP A 165 -5.69 -17.23 -9.00
N ASP A 166 -6.22 -18.24 -8.37
CA ASP A 166 -5.81 -19.63 -8.47
C ASP A 166 -6.98 -20.46 -9.03
N ASN A 167 -6.96 -20.69 -10.34
CA ASN A 167 -7.98 -21.42 -11.07
C ASN A 167 -9.41 -20.87 -10.91
N GLY A 168 -9.57 -19.54 -11.10
CA GLY A 168 -10.86 -18.87 -11.03
C GLY A 168 -11.34 -18.50 -9.64
N ALA A 169 -10.50 -18.66 -8.62
CA ALA A 169 -10.79 -18.25 -7.26
C ALA A 169 -9.71 -17.33 -6.69
N LEU A 170 -10.09 -16.16 -6.18
CA LEU A 170 -9.18 -15.27 -5.48
C LEU A 170 -8.78 -15.86 -4.12
N LYS A 171 -7.48 -15.94 -3.87
CA LYS A 171 -6.92 -16.48 -2.62
C LYS A 171 -5.74 -15.65 -2.14
N ASN A 172 -5.53 -15.68 -0.82
CA ASN A 172 -4.36 -15.08 -0.20
C ASN A 172 -3.26 -16.12 -0.03
N PHE A 173 -2.07 -15.79 -0.53
CA PHE A 173 -0.88 -16.63 -0.41
C PHE A 173 0.13 -15.91 0.47
N THR A 174 0.53 -16.50 1.58
CA THR A 174 1.60 -15.94 2.43
C THR A 174 2.89 -15.88 1.63
N LEU A 175 3.47 -14.70 1.49
CA LEU A 175 4.60 -14.46 0.60
C LEU A 175 5.82 -15.31 0.98
N SER A 176 6.13 -15.45 2.28
CA SER A 176 7.22 -16.27 2.79
C SER A 176 7.07 -17.78 2.56
N LYS A 177 5.88 -18.26 2.18
CA LYS A 177 5.61 -19.66 1.85
C LYS A 177 5.69 -19.96 0.35
N LEU A 178 5.86 -18.94 -0.48
CA LEU A 178 6.09 -19.12 -1.91
C LEU A 178 7.54 -19.58 -2.14
N LYS A 179 7.70 -20.64 -2.90
CA LYS A 179 9.02 -21.20 -3.25
C LYS A 179 9.12 -21.37 -4.76
N ASN A 180 10.35 -21.36 -5.28
CA ASN A 180 10.65 -21.60 -6.70
C ASN A 180 9.82 -20.67 -7.61
N ILE A 181 9.80 -19.38 -7.30
CA ILE A 181 9.04 -18.36 -8.01
C ILE A 181 9.64 -18.17 -9.40
N LYS A 182 8.81 -18.24 -10.42
CA LYS A 182 9.17 -17.97 -11.81
C LYS A 182 8.10 -17.08 -12.44
N ILE A 183 8.52 -15.94 -12.94
CA ILE A 183 7.63 -15.07 -13.70
C ILE A 183 7.57 -15.58 -15.13
N LYS A 184 6.35 -15.83 -15.63
CA LYS A 184 6.16 -16.22 -17.02
C LYS A 184 6.03 -14.99 -17.92
N ASP A 185 6.51 -15.12 -19.15
CA ASP A 185 6.22 -14.14 -20.21
C ASP A 185 4.81 -14.41 -20.79
N GLU A 186 3.83 -14.46 -19.88
CA GLU A 186 2.43 -14.71 -20.18
C GLU A 186 1.56 -13.70 -19.44
N PHE A 187 0.80 -12.91 -20.20
CA PHE A 187 -0.13 -11.93 -19.65
C PHE A 187 -1.49 -12.58 -19.42
N PHE A 188 -2.09 -12.30 -18.28
CA PHE A 188 -3.47 -12.67 -18.03
C PHE A 188 -4.41 -11.47 -18.22
N LYS A 189 -5.61 -11.75 -18.70
CA LYS A 189 -6.66 -10.75 -18.78
C LYS A 189 -7.24 -10.51 -17.37
N VAL A 190 -7.19 -9.26 -16.94
CA VAL A 190 -7.76 -8.85 -15.64
C VAL A 190 -9.26 -9.11 -15.62
N ASN A 191 -9.75 -9.75 -14.57
CA ASN A 191 -11.17 -9.91 -14.31
C ASN A 191 -11.67 -8.71 -13.49
N ASN A 192 -12.51 -7.86 -14.10
CA ASN A 192 -13.06 -6.67 -13.45
C ASN A 192 -13.94 -7.01 -12.24
N GLU A 193 -14.59 -8.17 -12.23
CA GLU A 193 -15.34 -8.63 -11.06
C GLU A 193 -14.41 -8.82 -9.86
N PHE A 194 -13.22 -9.36 -10.08
CA PHE A 194 -12.22 -9.51 -9.02
C PHE A 194 -11.72 -8.16 -8.52
N ILE A 195 -11.49 -7.18 -9.41
CA ILE A 195 -11.10 -5.83 -9.02
C ILE A 195 -12.18 -5.20 -8.14
N ASN A 196 -13.44 -5.22 -8.58
CA ASN A 196 -14.56 -4.67 -7.81
C ASN A 196 -14.64 -5.32 -6.42
N ARG A 197 -14.51 -6.65 -6.36
CA ARG A 197 -14.53 -7.40 -5.09
C ARG A 197 -13.33 -7.07 -4.18
N ILE A 198 -12.16 -6.79 -4.74
CA ILE A 198 -10.98 -6.36 -3.98
C ILE A 198 -11.21 -4.96 -3.40
N ASP A 199 -11.76 -4.04 -4.19
CA ASP A 199 -12.00 -2.64 -3.77
C ASP A 199 -13.16 -2.54 -2.76
N GLU A 200 -14.18 -3.39 -2.87
CA GLU A 200 -15.31 -3.45 -1.95
C GLU A 200 -14.99 -4.25 -0.67
N ASN A 201 -13.92 -5.03 -0.67
CA ASN A 201 -13.58 -5.87 0.47
C ASN A 201 -13.25 -5.02 1.70
N SER A 202 -14.02 -5.24 2.74
CA SER A 202 -13.85 -4.56 4.03
C SER A 202 -13.18 -5.42 5.09
N SER A 203 -12.95 -6.70 4.79
CA SER A 203 -12.26 -7.63 5.66
C SER A 203 -10.74 -7.46 5.53
N ASN A 204 -10.00 -7.78 6.57
CA ASN A 204 -8.54 -7.86 6.52
C ASN A 204 -8.04 -8.97 5.59
N TRP A 205 -8.91 -9.89 5.23
CA TRP A 205 -8.64 -11.02 4.37
C TRP A 205 -9.60 -11.07 3.20
N PHE A 206 -9.11 -11.51 2.06
CA PHE A 206 -9.97 -11.75 0.91
C PHE A 206 -10.44 -13.22 0.93
N SER A 207 -11.76 -13.43 0.80
CA SER A 207 -12.37 -14.75 0.65
C SER A 207 -13.61 -14.67 -0.24
N ASP A 208 -13.84 -15.72 -1.01
CA ASP A 208 -15.07 -15.88 -1.79
C ASP A 208 -16.29 -16.18 -0.92
N LYS A 209 -16.04 -16.63 0.31
CA LYS A 209 -17.09 -17.02 1.27
C LYS A 209 -16.93 -16.20 2.55
N ASN A 210 -17.44 -14.97 2.52
CA ASN A 210 -17.61 -14.22 3.75
C ASN A 210 -18.86 -14.69 4.47
N PHE A 211 -18.77 -14.83 5.78
CA PHE A 211 -19.91 -15.13 6.62
C PHE A 211 -20.17 -14.03 7.64
N GLU A 212 -21.41 -13.89 8.03
CA GLU A 212 -21.82 -12.89 9.00
C GLU A 212 -21.56 -13.38 10.42
N VAL A 213 -21.01 -12.49 11.25
CA VAL A 213 -20.81 -12.73 12.67
C VAL A 213 -21.51 -11.66 13.46
N ILE A 214 -22.24 -12.09 14.48
CA ILE A 214 -22.92 -11.21 15.44
C ILE A 214 -22.17 -11.27 16.76
N LEU A 215 -21.74 -10.10 17.23
CA LEU A 215 -21.00 -9.94 18.48
C LEU A 215 -21.73 -9.01 19.43
N GLU A 216 -21.77 -9.38 20.71
CA GLU A 216 -22.18 -8.50 21.79
C GLU A 216 -20.96 -7.88 22.45
N ILE A 217 -20.93 -6.57 22.59
CA ILE A 217 -19.85 -5.79 23.17
C ILE A 217 -20.38 -5.07 24.40
N GLN A 218 -19.79 -5.34 25.56
CA GLN A 218 -20.15 -4.71 26.81
C GLN A 218 -19.73 -3.23 26.84
N ASN A 219 -20.47 -2.39 27.55
CA ASN A 219 -20.23 -0.95 27.59
C ASN A 219 -18.86 -0.56 28.17
N GLU A 220 -18.27 -1.40 29.01
CA GLU A 220 -16.91 -1.23 29.53
C GLU A 220 -15.85 -1.19 28.41
N ALA A 221 -16.07 -1.95 27.32
CA ALA A 221 -15.20 -1.95 26.16
C ALA A 221 -15.55 -0.86 25.13
N LYS A 222 -16.72 -0.21 25.23
CA LYS A 222 -17.28 0.67 24.19
C LYS A 222 -16.35 1.81 23.79
N GLU A 223 -15.77 2.50 24.74
CA GLU A 223 -14.88 3.63 24.48
C GLU A 223 -13.56 3.18 23.82
N TYR A 224 -13.03 2.03 24.23
CA TYR A 224 -11.83 1.45 23.66
C TYR A 224 -12.10 0.89 22.25
N PHE A 225 -13.26 0.27 22.07
CA PHE A 225 -13.70 -0.28 20.79
C PHE A 225 -13.90 0.81 19.74
N LYS A 226 -14.47 1.97 20.12
CA LYS A 226 -14.64 3.11 19.22
C LYS A 226 -13.35 3.82 18.83
N ARG A 227 -12.30 3.71 19.67
CA ARG A 227 -10.98 4.35 19.39
C ARG A 227 -10.17 3.61 18.34
N LYS A 228 -10.47 2.35 18.06
CA LYS A 228 -9.79 1.54 17.06
C LYS A 228 -10.84 0.98 16.11
N ASP A 229 -10.57 1.01 14.82
CA ASP A 229 -11.32 0.25 13.82
C ASP A 229 -11.00 -1.24 14.00
N VAL A 230 -11.59 -1.84 15.06
CA VAL A 230 -11.37 -3.24 15.42
C VAL A 230 -11.91 -4.16 14.32
N PHE A 231 -13.04 -3.77 13.73
CA PHE A 231 -13.61 -4.38 12.55
C PHE A 231 -13.77 -3.32 11.45
N PRO A 232 -13.27 -3.55 10.24
CA PRO A 232 -13.23 -2.55 9.16
C PRO A 232 -14.60 -1.98 8.77
N LYS A 233 -15.63 -2.84 8.79
CA LYS A 233 -17.03 -2.43 8.57
C LYS A 233 -17.93 -3.27 9.46
N TYR A 234 -18.70 -2.63 10.30
CA TYR A 234 -19.73 -3.28 11.11
C TYR A 234 -20.98 -2.43 11.15
N ASN A 235 -22.12 -3.08 11.36
CA ASN A 235 -23.41 -2.43 11.58
C ASN A 235 -23.82 -2.66 13.03
N ILE A 236 -24.32 -1.61 13.69
CA ILE A 236 -24.93 -1.76 15.01
C ILE A 236 -26.34 -2.28 14.81
N ILE A 237 -26.65 -3.47 15.34
CA ILE A 237 -27.97 -4.11 15.24
C ILE A 237 -28.87 -3.63 16.39
N SER A 238 -28.33 -3.58 17.60
CA SER A 238 -29.05 -3.16 18.80
C SER A 238 -28.10 -2.53 19.81
N GLN A 239 -28.67 -1.70 20.68
CA GLN A 239 -27.94 -1.08 21.79
C GLN A 239 -28.87 -0.98 23.00
N ASN A 240 -28.37 -1.33 24.17
CA ASN A 240 -29.02 -1.16 25.44
C ASN A 240 -28.08 -0.45 26.44
N ASN A 241 -28.50 -0.34 27.72
CA ASN A 241 -27.72 0.37 28.73
C ASN A 241 -26.39 -0.33 29.07
N ASN A 242 -26.27 -1.64 28.85
CA ASN A 242 -25.12 -2.45 29.28
C ASN A 242 -24.25 -2.97 28.15
N SER A 243 -24.80 -3.06 26.93
CA SER A 243 -24.09 -3.61 25.77
C SER A 243 -24.62 -3.05 24.46
N PHE A 244 -23.88 -3.25 23.39
CA PHE A 244 -24.35 -3.08 22.02
C PHE A 244 -23.96 -4.29 21.19
N THR A 245 -24.81 -4.60 20.21
CA THR A 245 -24.63 -5.74 19.33
C THR A 245 -24.30 -5.27 17.93
N ILE A 246 -23.26 -5.86 17.34
CA ILE A 246 -22.83 -5.56 16.00
C ILE A 246 -22.97 -6.78 15.09
N SER A 247 -23.16 -6.52 13.78
CA SER A 247 -22.96 -7.47 12.71
C SER A 247 -21.77 -7.04 11.87
N THR A 248 -20.89 -7.97 11.56
CA THR A 248 -19.74 -7.80 10.66
C THR A 248 -19.58 -9.01 9.77
N LYS A 249 -18.98 -8.83 8.59
CA LYS A 249 -18.66 -9.93 7.67
C LYS A 249 -17.16 -10.19 7.71
N VAL A 250 -16.80 -11.46 7.88
CA VAL A 250 -15.42 -11.93 7.97
C VAL A 250 -15.16 -13.08 7.00
N ALA A 251 -13.91 -13.26 6.62
CA ALA A 251 -13.48 -14.31 5.71
C ALA A 251 -13.15 -15.62 6.43
N TYR A 252 -12.62 -15.53 7.65
CA TYR A 252 -12.14 -16.67 8.42
C TYR A 252 -12.46 -16.54 9.91
N ASP A 253 -12.65 -17.67 10.58
CA ASP A 253 -12.88 -17.73 12.03
C ASP A 253 -11.82 -16.98 12.84
N ASP A 254 -10.55 -17.11 12.46
CA ASP A 254 -9.42 -16.54 13.20
C ASP A 254 -9.43 -15.01 13.21
N GLU A 255 -10.08 -14.34 12.25
CA GLU A 255 -10.27 -12.89 12.28
C GLU A 255 -11.07 -12.47 13.52
N VAL A 256 -12.16 -13.19 13.79
CA VAL A 256 -13.01 -12.93 14.96
C VAL A 256 -12.38 -13.44 16.24
N LEU A 257 -11.88 -14.68 16.21
CA LEU A 257 -11.34 -15.33 17.39
C LEU A 257 -10.14 -14.57 17.98
N SER A 258 -9.29 -13.98 17.15
CA SER A 258 -8.16 -13.16 17.61
C SER A 258 -8.64 -11.91 18.35
N ILE A 259 -9.67 -11.24 17.84
CA ILE A 259 -10.26 -10.04 18.43
C ILE A 259 -10.98 -10.40 19.75
N VAL A 260 -11.80 -11.44 19.73
CA VAL A 260 -12.54 -11.86 20.92
C VAL A 260 -11.60 -12.29 22.05
N LYS A 261 -10.50 -12.99 21.73
CA LYS A 261 -9.45 -13.34 22.70
C LYS A 261 -8.82 -12.10 23.34
N TYR A 262 -8.50 -11.11 22.52
CA TYR A 262 -7.88 -9.87 23.00
C TYR A 262 -8.82 -9.05 23.92
N TRP A 263 -10.14 -9.12 23.66
CA TRP A 263 -11.16 -8.34 24.38
C TRP A 263 -11.94 -9.15 25.41
N LEU A 264 -11.47 -10.33 25.82
CA LEU A 264 -12.11 -11.08 26.91
C LEU A 264 -12.12 -10.26 28.21
N PRO A 265 -13.19 -10.29 29.00
CA PRO A 265 -14.49 -10.98 28.78
C PRO A 265 -15.56 -10.12 28.07
N TYR A 266 -15.18 -8.95 27.56
CA TYR A 266 -16.09 -7.89 27.15
C TYR A 266 -16.74 -8.09 25.77
N ILE A 267 -16.20 -8.97 24.93
CA ILE A 267 -16.79 -9.30 23.62
C ILE A 267 -17.22 -10.77 23.63
N LYS A 268 -18.49 -11.00 23.28
CA LYS A 268 -19.10 -12.32 23.21
C LYS A 268 -19.58 -12.63 21.79
N ILE A 269 -19.34 -13.83 21.31
CA ILE A 269 -19.87 -14.34 20.05
C ILE A 269 -21.31 -14.77 20.26
N ILE A 270 -22.25 -14.16 19.53
CA ILE A 270 -23.66 -14.51 19.55
C ILE A 270 -23.98 -15.48 18.41
N SER A 271 -23.50 -15.19 17.19
CA SER A 271 -23.69 -16.01 16.00
C SER A 271 -22.44 -15.95 15.12
N PRO A 272 -22.11 -17.00 14.36
CA PRO A 272 -22.76 -18.33 14.35
C PRO A 272 -22.45 -19.18 15.59
N ILE A 273 -23.32 -20.11 15.89
CA ILE A 273 -23.19 -20.96 17.10
C ILE A 273 -21.96 -21.85 17.06
N GLU A 274 -21.58 -22.34 15.87
CA GLU A 274 -20.42 -23.18 15.63
C GLU A 274 -19.11 -22.45 16.00
N LEU A 275 -19.03 -21.16 15.67
CA LEU A 275 -17.88 -20.32 16.01
C LEU A 275 -17.79 -20.09 17.53
N LYS A 276 -18.94 -19.89 18.18
CA LYS A 276 -19.02 -19.77 19.64
C LYS A 276 -18.57 -21.04 20.33
N GLU A 277 -19.03 -22.21 19.88
CA GLU A 277 -18.65 -23.52 20.43
C GLU A 277 -17.16 -23.79 20.23
N LYS A 278 -16.63 -23.48 19.05
CA LYS A 278 -15.19 -23.55 18.76
C LYS A 278 -14.38 -22.71 19.74
N PHE A 279 -14.84 -21.49 20.02
CA PHE A 279 -14.19 -20.61 20.97
C PHE A 279 -14.23 -21.13 22.41
N ILE A 280 -15.40 -21.62 22.86
CA ILE A 280 -15.55 -22.24 24.18
C ILE A 280 -14.65 -23.48 24.34
N LYS A 281 -14.56 -24.31 23.30
CA LYS A 281 -13.65 -25.47 23.30
C LYS A 281 -12.19 -25.03 23.49
N LEU A 282 -11.75 -24.01 22.76
CA LEU A 282 -10.40 -23.47 22.86
C LEU A 282 -10.10 -22.93 24.27
N LEU A 283 -11.04 -22.22 24.89
CA LEU A 283 -10.90 -21.76 26.28
C LEU A 283 -10.83 -22.90 27.28
N LYS A 284 -11.66 -23.95 27.10
CA LYS A 284 -11.61 -25.16 27.93
C LYS A 284 -10.28 -25.90 27.78
N GLU A 285 -9.72 -25.98 26.58
CA GLU A 285 -8.40 -26.57 26.34
C GLU A 285 -7.29 -25.78 27.05
N TYR A 286 -7.34 -24.46 27.01
CA TYR A 286 -6.40 -23.57 27.72
C TYR A 286 -6.48 -23.72 29.25
N MET A 287 -7.67 -23.97 29.80
CA MET A 287 -7.89 -24.11 31.26
C MET A 287 -7.64 -25.53 31.77
N LYS A 288 -7.32 -26.50 30.90
CA LYS A 288 -6.95 -27.84 31.29
C LYS A 288 -5.44 -27.92 31.57
N GLU A 289 -5.03 -27.39 32.72
CA GLU A 289 -3.77 -27.73 33.37
C GLU A 289 -3.98 -28.80 34.41
#